data_dba9a0b1b1d154dd5020ad38d3edb8f7
#
_entry.id   dba9a0b1b1d154dd5020ad38d3edb8f7
#
_cell.length_a   1.000
_cell.length_b   1.000
_cell.length_c   1.000
_cell.angle_alpha   90.00
_cell.angle_beta   90.00
_cell.angle_gamma   90.00
#
_symmetry.space_group_name_H-M   'P 1'
#
loop_
_entity.id
_entity.type
_entity.pdbx_description
1 polymer ?
#
loop_
_entity_poly.entity_id
_entity_poly.type
_entity_poly.pdbx_seq_one_letter_code
_entity_poly.pdbx_strand_id
1 'polypeptide(L)'
;SNNTALGYASLTLNTTGASNVAVGAFAMDANTTGANNTAVGTASLDGNTTASNNTAVGHDALKANTTGDRNVAVGAQALDANTTADANVAIGYKALSLNTTAELNVAVGFQALDANTTGASNTAIGASALGGNTTASNNTAIGKNAADVNTTGASLVAIGVNALGANTTGANNVGIGVDALNANTTGAGGTAIGTSALAANTTGSNNIAVGFGAL
;
A
#
# COMPACT_ATOMS: atom_id res chain seq x y z
N SER A 1 22.94 10.36 22.38
CA SER A 1 21.95 9.62 21.58
C SER A 1 21.21 8.62 22.46
N ASN A 2 19.89 8.69 22.52
CA ASN A 2 19.05 7.78 23.33
C ASN A 2 18.55 6.64 22.43
N ASN A 3 19.43 5.73 22.04
CA ASN A 3 19.09 4.58 21.20
C ASN A 3 18.92 3.32 22.04
N THR A 4 18.00 2.44 21.64
CA THR A 4 17.84 1.09 22.18
C THR A 4 18.14 0.08 21.08
N ALA A 5 19.10 -0.82 21.30
CA ALA A 5 19.47 -1.88 20.37
C ALA A 5 19.49 -3.23 21.11
N LEU A 6 18.75 -4.22 20.59
CA LEU A 6 18.69 -5.57 21.15
C LEU A 6 18.65 -6.60 20.02
N GLY A 7 19.72 -7.33 19.82
CA GLY A 7 19.84 -8.37 18.79
C GLY A 7 21.20 -8.39 18.13
N TYR A 8 21.47 -9.47 17.39
CA TYR A 8 22.74 -9.59 16.65
C TYR A 8 22.78 -8.52 15.54
N ALA A 9 23.87 -7.75 15.49
CA ALA A 9 24.10 -6.68 14.52
C ALA A 9 22.94 -5.63 14.45
N SER A 10 22.25 -5.38 15.56
CA SER A 10 21.25 -4.31 15.59
C SER A 10 21.92 -2.95 15.75
N LEU A 11 21.56 -1.98 14.89
CA LEU A 11 22.03 -0.59 14.89
C LEU A 11 23.58 -0.45 14.84
N THR A 12 24.26 -1.38 14.13
CA THR A 12 25.73 -1.51 14.19
C THR A 12 26.48 -0.32 13.62
N LEU A 13 26.00 0.23 12.49
CA LEU A 13 26.67 1.31 11.77
C LEU A 13 26.25 2.71 12.23
N ASN A 14 25.44 2.83 13.29
CA ASN A 14 24.94 4.12 13.75
C ASN A 14 26.04 5.03 14.27
N THR A 15 26.19 6.21 13.69
CA THR A 15 27.19 7.20 14.08
C THR A 15 26.59 8.32 14.93
N THR A 16 25.62 9.06 14.40
CA THR A 16 25.00 10.22 15.06
C THR A 16 23.49 10.12 15.22
N GLY A 17 22.84 9.12 14.64
CA GLY A 17 21.40 8.89 14.77
C GLY A 17 20.96 8.78 16.24
N ALA A 18 19.83 9.39 16.58
CA ALA A 18 19.33 9.46 17.94
C ALA A 18 17.87 8.99 18.04
N SER A 19 17.48 8.57 19.26
CA SER A 19 16.10 8.19 19.56
C SER A 19 15.56 7.04 18.68
N ASN A 20 16.43 6.10 18.32
CA ASN A 20 16.06 4.92 17.55
C ASN A 20 15.84 3.71 18.47
N VAL A 21 14.88 2.87 18.11
CA VAL A 21 14.62 1.57 18.74
C VAL A 21 14.86 0.47 17.70
N ALA A 22 15.83 -0.41 17.90
CA ALA A 22 16.16 -1.53 17.03
C ALA A 22 16.14 -2.84 17.84
N VAL A 23 15.16 -3.70 17.59
CA VAL A 23 14.99 -4.98 18.28
C VAL A 23 14.85 -6.10 17.26
N GLY A 24 15.86 -6.96 17.18
CA GLY A 24 15.93 -8.09 16.23
C GLY A 24 17.32 -8.18 15.58
N ALA A 25 17.63 -9.36 15.03
CA ALA A 25 18.87 -9.51 14.28
C ALA A 25 18.84 -8.63 13.03
N PHE A 26 19.90 -7.87 12.79
CA PHE A 26 20.04 -6.92 11.66
C PHE A 26 18.99 -5.80 11.64
N ALA A 27 18.28 -5.54 12.74
CA ALA A 27 17.36 -4.40 12.80
C ALA A 27 18.15 -3.08 12.70
N MET A 28 17.86 -2.27 11.67
CA MET A 28 18.53 -0.97 11.38
C MET A 28 20.07 -1.08 11.30
N ASP A 29 20.63 -2.17 10.78
CA ASP A 29 22.07 -2.39 10.76
C ASP A 29 22.82 -1.28 10.01
N ALA A 30 22.31 -0.85 8.85
CA ALA A 30 22.94 0.17 8.00
C ALA A 30 22.74 1.63 8.48
N ASN A 31 21.96 1.89 9.52
CA ASN A 31 21.65 3.26 9.93
C ASN A 31 22.90 4.03 10.33
N THR A 32 23.09 5.22 9.77
CA THR A 32 24.22 6.10 10.12
C THR A 32 23.78 7.35 10.91
N THR A 33 22.84 8.11 10.36
CA THR A 33 22.40 9.40 10.93
C THR A 33 20.90 9.50 11.14
N GLY A 34 20.10 8.54 10.63
CA GLY A 34 18.65 8.51 10.78
C GLY A 34 18.22 8.53 12.26
N ALA A 35 17.16 9.27 12.56
CA ALA A 35 16.67 9.47 13.92
C ALA A 35 15.18 9.18 14.06
N ASN A 36 14.74 8.90 15.31
CA ASN A 36 13.32 8.67 15.63
C ASN A 36 12.70 7.48 14.89
N ASN A 37 13.48 6.46 14.56
CA ASN A 37 12.99 5.26 13.91
C ASN A 37 12.71 4.15 14.93
N THR A 38 11.67 3.36 14.64
CA THR A 38 11.36 2.13 15.40
C THR A 38 11.44 0.94 14.46
N ALA A 39 12.34 0.00 14.73
CA ALA A 39 12.51 -1.24 13.98
C ALA A 39 12.41 -2.43 14.92
N VAL A 40 11.40 -3.28 14.75
CA VAL A 40 11.17 -4.47 15.56
C VAL A 40 10.96 -5.68 14.67
N GLY A 41 11.92 -6.59 14.62
CA GLY A 41 11.91 -7.78 13.78
C GLY A 41 13.25 -8.01 13.09
N THR A 42 13.49 -9.24 12.63
CA THR A 42 14.70 -9.56 11.87
C THR A 42 14.71 -8.76 10.57
N ALA A 43 15.84 -8.08 10.30
CA ALA A 43 16.07 -7.24 9.13
C ALA A 43 14.99 -6.15 8.91
N SER A 44 14.30 -5.73 9.97
CA SER A 44 13.40 -4.58 9.90
C SER A 44 14.22 -3.29 9.73
N LEU A 45 13.88 -2.47 8.73
CA LEU A 45 14.56 -1.22 8.40
C LEU A 45 16.08 -1.39 8.20
N ASP A 46 16.54 -2.56 7.74
CA ASP A 46 17.95 -2.96 7.66
C ASP A 46 18.76 -1.98 6.78
N GLY A 47 18.24 -1.64 5.59
CA GLY A 47 18.91 -0.76 4.62
C GLY A 47 18.89 0.74 4.97
N ASN A 48 18.25 1.14 6.07
CA ASN A 48 18.11 2.57 6.42
C ASN A 48 19.47 3.23 6.65
N THR A 49 19.77 4.29 5.94
CA THR A 49 21.02 5.03 6.14
C THR A 49 20.81 6.35 6.87
N THR A 50 19.95 7.20 6.35
CA THR A 50 19.76 8.57 6.86
C THR A 50 18.30 8.90 7.16
N ALA A 51 17.36 8.05 6.78
CA ALA A 51 15.94 8.29 6.91
C ALA A 51 15.49 8.34 8.38
N SER A 52 14.46 9.14 8.63
CA SER A 52 13.96 9.41 9.98
C SER A 52 12.45 9.22 10.10
N ASN A 53 11.97 9.07 11.34
CA ASN A 53 10.54 8.99 11.65
C ASN A 53 9.81 7.78 11.02
N ASN A 54 10.52 6.67 10.78
CA ASN A 54 9.93 5.45 10.25
C ASN A 54 9.57 4.46 11.38
N THR A 55 8.49 3.72 11.17
CA THR A 55 8.10 2.59 12.04
C THR A 55 8.05 1.32 11.20
N ALA A 56 8.87 0.33 11.53
CA ALA A 56 8.95 -0.97 10.89
C ALA A 56 8.81 -2.09 11.92
N VAL A 57 7.72 -2.85 11.87
CA VAL A 57 7.45 -3.96 12.78
C VAL A 57 7.12 -5.22 12.00
N GLY A 58 8.03 -6.19 12.01
CA GLY A 58 7.90 -7.46 11.29
C GLY A 58 9.20 -7.85 10.60
N HIS A 59 9.31 -9.13 10.23
CA HIS A 59 10.43 -9.65 9.44
C HIS A 59 10.47 -8.94 8.07
N ASP A 60 11.62 -8.39 7.69
CA ASP A 60 11.83 -7.62 6.44
C ASP A 60 10.88 -6.43 6.25
N ALA A 61 10.24 -5.91 7.31
CA ALA A 61 9.43 -4.71 7.19
C ALA A 61 10.31 -3.50 6.84
N LEU A 62 9.97 -2.78 5.77
CA LEU A 62 10.69 -1.58 5.28
C LEU A 62 12.19 -1.83 5.04
N LYS A 63 12.55 -3.05 4.62
CA LYS A 63 13.94 -3.53 4.59
C LYS A 63 14.86 -2.71 3.70
N ALA A 64 14.42 -2.41 2.47
CA ALA A 64 15.27 -1.75 1.47
C ALA A 64 15.30 -0.21 1.61
N ASN A 65 14.59 0.36 2.57
CA ASN A 65 14.51 1.83 2.73
C ASN A 65 15.90 2.43 3.00
N THR A 66 16.26 3.43 2.23
CA THR A 66 17.54 4.14 2.42
C THR A 66 17.34 5.56 2.95
N THR A 67 16.49 6.33 2.31
CA THR A 67 16.27 7.76 2.60
C THR A 67 14.80 8.16 2.75
N GLY A 68 13.84 7.24 2.57
CA GLY A 68 12.40 7.54 2.70
C GLY A 68 11.99 7.76 4.14
N ASP A 69 11.36 8.90 4.42
CA ASP A 69 10.95 9.34 5.75
C ASP A 69 9.46 9.05 6.04
N ARG A 70 9.07 9.02 7.32
CA ARG A 70 7.66 9.01 7.77
C ARG A 70 6.84 7.82 7.25
N ASN A 71 7.47 6.69 7.02
CA ASN A 71 6.76 5.47 6.62
C ASN A 71 6.37 4.62 7.82
N VAL A 72 5.22 3.96 7.74
CA VAL A 72 4.75 2.97 8.72
C VAL A 72 4.59 1.63 8.02
N ALA A 73 5.36 0.62 8.42
CA ALA A 73 5.30 -0.74 7.90
C ALA A 73 5.09 -1.73 9.05
N VAL A 74 3.94 -2.37 9.13
CA VAL A 74 3.60 -3.35 10.17
C VAL A 74 3.13 -4.65 9.53
N GLY A 75 3.93 -5.68 9.64
CA GLY A 75 3.71 -6.99 9.02
C GLY A 75 4.97 -7.50 8.32
N ALA A 76 5.07 -8.82 8.16
CA ALA A 76 6.21 -9.39 7.43
C ALA A 76 6.17 -8.91 5.97
N GLN A 77 7.31 -8.42 5.47
CA GLN A 77 7.49 -7.89 4.12
C GLN A 77 6.55 -6.71 3.77
N ALA A 78 6.02 -5.99 4.77
CA ALA A 78 5.30 -4.75 4.51
C ALA A 78 6.30 -3.67 4.03
N LEU A 79 6.01 -3.06 2.87
CA LEU A 79 6.81 -1.98 2.27
C LEU A 79 8.31 -2.33 2.08
N ASP A 80 8.62 -3.61 1.84
CA ASP A 80 10.01 -4.10 1.89
C ASP A 80 10.90 -3.60 0.74
N ALA A 81 10.33 -3.31 -0.44
CA ALA A 81 11.07 -2.76 -1.57
C ALA A 81 11.21 -1.22 -1.57
N ASN A 82 10.61 -0.51 -0.62
CA ASN A 82 10.70 0.95 -0.57
C ASN A 82 12.15 1.42 -0.44
N THR A 83 12.57 2.34 -1.28
CA THR A 83 13.93 2.88 -1.23
C THR A 83 13.96 4.33 -0.75
N THR A 84 13.17 5.19 -1.37
CA THR A 84 13.25 6.65 -1.15
C THR A 84 11.89 7.29 -0.90
N ALA A 85 10.80 6.55 -1.03
CA ALA A 85 9.46 7.12 -0.91
C ALA A 85 9.07 7.46 0.52
N ASP A 86 8.33 8.54 0.67
CA ASP A 86 7.89 9.12 1.93
C ASP A 86 6.41 8.86 2.25
N ALA A 87 6.08 8.90 3.53
CA ALA A 87 4.72 9.03 4.04
C ALA A 87 3.74 7.93 3.57
N ASN A 88 4.23 6.70 3.45
CA ASN A 88 3.40 5.52 3.17
C ASN A 88 2.99 4.80 4.47
N VAL A 89 1.80 4.23 4.48
CA VAL A 89 1.29 3.36 5.54
C VAL A 89 1.01 1.98 4.96
N ALA A 90 1.71 0.94 5.42
CA ALA A 90 1.55 -0.44 5.01
C ALA A 90 1.33 -1.34 6.23
N ILE A 91 0.14 -1.88 6.40
CA ILE A 91 -0.20 -2.74 7.55
C ILE A 91 -0.78 -4.06 7.03
N GLY A 92 -0.05 -5.15 7.24
CA GLY A 92 -0.42 -6.49 6.80
C GLY A 92 0.74 -7.21 6.10
N TYR A 93 0.64 -8.53 5.98
CA TYR A 93 1.61 -9.33 5.23
C TYR A 93 1.65 -8.85 3.76
N LYS A 94 2.84 -8.45 3.29
CA LYS A 94 3.10 -7.92 1.94
C LYS A 94 2.21 -6.73 1.54
N ALA A 95 1.70 -5.95 2.49
CA ALA A 95 1.05 -4.70 2.13
C ALA A 95 2.08 -3.75 1.49
N LEU A 96 1.77 -3.26 0.28
CA LEU A 96 2.61 -2.32 -0.48
C LEU A 96 4.04 -2.83 -0.74
N SER A 97 4.23 -4.16 -0.91
CA SER A 97 5.57 -4.77 -0.85
C SER A 97 6.48 -4.37 -2.01
N LEU A 98 5.95 -4.13 -3.22
CA LEU A 98 6.74 -3.78 -4.40
C LEU A 98 6.91 -2.28 -4.63
N ASN A 99 6.43 -1.44 -3.71
CA ASN A 99 6.57 0.02 -3.82
C ASN A 99 8.03 0.44 -3.72
N THR A 100 8.51 1.21 -4.67
CA THR A 100 9.90 1.68 -4.66
C THR A 100 10.02 3.17 -4.37
N THR A 101 9.26 4.00 -5.07
CA THR A 101 9.39 5.46 -5.04
C THR A 101 8.06 6.22 -4.92
N ALA A 102 6.93 5.51 -4.85
CA ALA A 102 5.63 6.16 -4.77
C ALA A 102 5.27 6.56 -3.34
N GLU A 103 4.78 7.77 -3.17
CA GLU A 103 4.50 8.39 -1.88
C GLU A 103 3.00 8.42 -1.56
N LEU A 104 2.66 8.67 -0.29
CA LEU A 104 1.31 8.97 0.18
C LEU A 104 0.29 7.83 -0.05
N ASN A 105 0.75 6.58 -0.05
CA ASN A 105 -0.14 5.42 -0.16
C ASN A 105 -0.52 4.88 1.22
N VAL A 106 -1.76 4.43 1.35
CA VAL A 106 -2.27 3.71 2.53
C VAL A 106 -2.71 2.31 2.11
N ALA A 107 -2.05 1.29 2.61
CA ALA A 107 -2.35 -0.13 2.34
C ALA A 107 -2.57 -0.87 3.67
N VAL A 108 -3.80 -1.32 3.93
CA VAL A 108 -4.15 -2.05 5.15
C VAL A 108 -4.86 -3.35 4.79
N GLY A 109 -4.19 -4.47 4.99
CA GLY A 109 -4.71 -5.81 4.70
C GLY A 109 -3.64 -6.73 4.10
N PHE A 110 -3.94 -8.03 4.07
CA PHE A 110 -3.12 -9.03 3.39
C PHE A 110 -2.99 -8.67 1.90
N GLN A 111 -1.77 -8.44 1.41
CA GLN A 111 -1.44 -8.09 0.03
C GLN A 111 -2.25 -6.88 -0.52
N ALA A 112 -2.64 -5.93 0.33
CA ALA A 112 -3.22 -4.68 -0.12
C ALA A 112 -2.16 -3.87 -0.87
N LEU A 113 -2.49 -3.41 -2.10
CA LEU A 113 -1.62 -2.61 -2.97
C LEU A 113 -0.25 -3.26 -3.26
N ASP A 114 -0.18 -4.61 -3.26
CA ASP A 114 1.07 -5.38 -3.29
C ASP A 114 1.92 -5.10 -4.54
N ALA A 115 1.28 -5.04 -5.73
CA ALA A 115 1.98 -4.86 -7.01
C ALA A 115 2.36 -3.40 -7.32
N ASN A 116 2.02 -2.44 -6.47
CA ASN A 116 2.28 -1.02 -6.75
C ASN A 116 3.77 -0.71 -6.80
N THR A 117 4.20 -0.04 -7.86
CA THR A 117 5.60 0.38 -8.01
C THR A 117 5.77 1.90 -7.93
N THR A 118 4.96 2.65 -8.69
CA THR A 118 5.07 4.11 -8.83
C THR A 118 3.75 4.87 -8.68
N GLY A 119 2.62 4.18 -8.45
CA GLY A 119 1.32 4.83 -8.23
C GLY A 119 1.27 5.50 -6.86
N ALA A 120 0.96 6.79 -6.81
CA ALA A 120 0.91 7.58 -5.58
C ALA A 120 -0.51 7.90 -5.11
N SER A 121 -0.66 8.27 -3.85
CA SER A 121 -1.94 8.73 -3.28
C SER A 121 -3.08 7.72 -3.41
N ASN A 122 -2.79 6.43 -3.27
CA ASN A 122 -3.80 5.38 -3.26
C ASN A 122 -4.17 4.99 -1.82
N THR A 123 -5.44 4.69 -1.58
CA THR A 123 -5.94 4.12 -0.34
C THR A 123 -6.53 2.74 -0.62
N ALA A 124 -5.91 1.70 -0.07
CA ALA A 124 -6.33 0.30 -0.21
C ALA A 124 -6.55 -0.33 1.17
N ILE A 125 -7.79 -0.64 1.52
CA ILE A 125 -8.16 -1.24 2.81
C ILE A 125 -8.95 -2.52 2.58
N GLY A 126 -8.37 -3.65 2.91
CA GLY A 126 -8.93 -4.98 2.70
C GLY A 126 -7.93 -5.94 2.07
N ALA A 127 -8.14 -7.24 2.22
CA ALA A 127 -7.30 -8.23 1.57
C ALA A 127 -7.37 -8.08 0.04
N SER A 128 -6.22 -7.98 -0.62
CA SER A 128 -6.04 -7.77 -2.06
C SER A 128 -6.75 -6.53 -2.62
N ALA A 129 -7.10 -5.54 -1.80
CA ALA A 129 -7.60 -4.26 -2.33
C ALA A 129 -6.50 -3.60 -3.17
N LEU A 130 -6.80 -3.22 -4.44
CA LEU A 130 -5.83 -2.71 -5.41
C LEU A 130 -4.59 -3.61 -5.58
N GLY A 131 -4.71 -4.93 -5.36
CA GLY A 131 -3.58 -5.86 -5.37
C GLY A 131 -2.75 -5.82 -6.65
N GLY A 132 -3.40 -5.68 -7.81
CA GLY A 132 -2.77 -5.59 -9.12
C GLY A 132 -2.34 -4.20 -9.59
N ASN A 133 -2.61 -3.15 -8.79
CA ASN A 133 -2.26 -1.77 -9.19
C ASN A 133 -0.75 -1.61 -9.37
N THR A 134 -0.31 -1.16 -10.52
CA THR A 134 1.13 -0.98 -10.78
C THR A 134 1.56 0.47 -10.76
N THR A 135 0.89 1.33 -11.49
CA THR A 135 1.31 2.72 -11.70
C THR A 135 0.20 3.74 -11.52
N ALA A 136 -1.05 3.28 -11.34
CA ALA A 136 -2.19 4.18 -11.22
C ALA A 136 -2.21 4.91 -9.87
N SER A 137 -2.67 6.15 -9.88
CA SER A 137 -2.71 7.04 -8.72
C SER A 137 -4.13 7.49 -8.40
N ASN A 138 -4.31 8.03 -7.18
CA ASN A 138 -5.55 8.63 -6.70
C ASN A 138 -6.73 7.64 -6.63
N ASN A 139 -6.48 6.37 -6.34
CA ASN A 139 -7.52 5.35 -6.20
C ASN A 139 -7.89 5.15 -4.71
N THR A 140 -9.18 4.96 -4.45
CA THR A 140 -9.70 4.54 -3.15
C THR A 140 -10.38 3.20 -3.31
N ALA A 141 -9.86 2.15 -2.68
CA ALA A 141 -10.43 0.81 -2.67
C ALA A 141 -10.59 0.31 -1.23
N ILE A 142 -11.82 0.06 -0.82
CA ILE A 142 -12.17 -0.40 0.53
C ILE A 142 -13.05 -1.65 0.43
N GLY A 143 -12.52 -2.78 0.82
CA GLY A 143 -13.18 -4.08 0.76
C GLY A 143 -12.25 -5.16 0.20
N LYS A 144 -12.53 -6.42 0.53
CA LYS A 144 -11.78 -7.54 -0.04
C LYS A 144 -11.93 -7.53 -1.58
N ASN A 145 -10.80 -7.63 -2.29
CA ASN A 145 -10.71 -7.63 -3.75
C ASN A 145 -11.33 -6.36 -4.42
N ALA A 146 -11.49 -5.25 -3.72
CA ALA A 146 -11.92 -4.00 -4.34
C ALA A 146 -10.85 -3.52 -5.32
N ALA A 147 -11.22 -3.36 -6.61
CA ALA A 147 -10.34 -3.01 -7.72
C ALA A 147 -9.06 -3.88 -7.81
N ASP A 148 -9.16 -5.18 -7.48
CA ASP A 148 -8.02 -6.10 -7.30
C ASP A 148 -7.12 -6.18 -8.54
N VAL A 149 -7.70 -6.30 -9.74
CA VAL A 149 -6.90 -6.45 -10.98
C VAL A 149 -6.61 -5.13 -11.70
N ASN A 150 -6.92 -4.00 -11.06
CA ASN A 150 -6.62 -2.70 -11.66
C ASN A 150 -5.11 -2.55 -11.89
N THR A 151 -4.71 -2.12 -13.07
CA THR A 151 -3.28 -1.90 -13.39
C THR A 151 -2.96 -0.41 -13.54
N THR A 152 -3.70 0.29 -14.41
CA THR A 152 -3.43 1.69 -14.77
C THR A 152 -4.65 2.60 -14.69
N GLY A 153 -5.83 2.08 -14.32
CA GLY A 153 -7.04 2.90 -14.11
C GLY A 153 -6.87 3.81 -12.89
N ALA A 154 -6.95 5.12 -13.08
CA ALA A 154 -6.75 6.12 -12.04
C ALA A 154 -8.08 6.75 -11.59
N SER A 155 -8.05 7.41 -10.43
CA SER A 155 -9.20 8.14 -9.87
C SER A 155 -10.44 7.26 -9.67
N LEU A 156 -10.23 6.05 -9.15
CA LEU A 156 -11.30 5.09 -8.84
C LEU A 156 -11.80 5.28 -7.40
N VAL A 157 -13.08 5.05 -7.20
CA VAL A 157 -13.70 4.81 -5.89
C VAL A 157 -14.36 3.43 -5.92
N ALA A 158 -13.76 2.45 -5.27
CA ALA A 158 -14.24 1.07 -5.17
C ALA A 158 -14.51 0.73 -3.71
N ILE A 159 -15.75 0.74 -3.27
CA ILE A 159 -16.13 0.48 -1.86
C ILE A 159 -17.12 -0.69 -1.80
N GLY A 160 -16.66 -1.79 -1.28
CA GLY A 160 -17.41 -3.05 -1.18
C GLY A 160 -16.58 -4.24 -1.64
N VAL A 161 -16.98 -5.44 -1.22
CA VAL A 161 -16.33 -6.68 -1.69
C VAL A 161 -16.50 -6.78 -3.21
N ASN A 162 -15.40 -7.01 -3.93
CA ASN A 162 -15.30 -7.10 -5.40
C ASN A 162 -15.83 -5.86 -6.16
N ALA A 163 -16.04 -4.71 -5.53
CA ALA A 163 -16.38 -3.48 -6.25
C ALA A 163 -15.28 -3.17 -7.27
N LEU A 164 -15.63 -2.96 -8.54
CA LEU A 164 -14.66 -2.78 -9.64
C LEU A 164 -13.63 -3.92 -9.76
N GLY A 165 -13.99 -5.15 -9.33
CA GLY A 165 -13.04 -6.26 -9.20
C GLY A 165 -12.30 -6.65 -10.47
N ALA A 166 -12.92 -6.53 -11.66
CA ALA A 166 -12.30 -6.83 -12.95
C ALA A 166 -11.75 -5.58 -13.68
N ASN A 167 -11.79 -4.38 -13.07
CA ASN A 167 -11.30 -3.17 -13.72
C ASN A 167 -9.79 -3.27 -13.98
N THR A 168 -9.37 -3.05 -15.21
CA THR A 168 -7.94 -3.07 -15.57
C THR A 168 -7.39 -1.68 -15.86
N THR A 169 -8.05 -0.94 -16.75
CA THR A 169 -7.57 0.38 -17.22
C THR A 169 -8.63 1.47 -17.20
N GLY A 170 -9.90 1.12 -16.91
CA GLY A 170 -10.98 2.10 -16.84
C GLY A 170 -10.74 3.12 -15.71
N ALA A 171 -10.78 4.40 -16.02
CA ALA A 171 -10.52 5.48 -15.08
C ALA A 171 -11.81 6.23 -14.68
N ASN A 172 -11.75 6.97 -13.58
CA ASN A 172 -12.84 7.83 -13.10
C ASN A 172 -14.13 7.07 -12.79
N ASN A 173 -14.05 5.81 -12.38
CA ASN A 173 -15.22 4.99 -12.04
C ASN A 173 -15.51 5.05 -10.53
N VAL A 174 -16.80 5.08 -10.19
CA VAL A 174 -17.30 4.99 -8.82
C VAL A 174 -18.15 3.73 -8.69
N GLY A 175 -17.68 2.75 -7.93
CA GLY A 175 -18.39 1.52 -7.58
C GLY A 175 -18.57 1.42 -6.06
N ILE A 176 -19.77 1.60 -5.55
CA ILE A 176 -20.09 1.52 -4.11
C ILE A 176 -21.15 0.46 -3.89
N GLY A 177 -20.78 -0.63 -3.25
CA GLY A 177 -21.61 -1.80 -2.99
C GLY A 177 -20.88 -3.08 -3.34
N VAL A 178 -21.33 -4.20 -2.79
CA VAL A 178 -20.80 -5.53 -3.15
C VAL A 178 -21.05 -5.75 -4.64
N ASP A 179 -20.02 -6.17 -5.39
CA ASP A 179 -20.05 -6.42 -6.84
C ASP A 179 -20.50 -5.22 -7.70
N ALA A 180 -20.47 -3.98 -7.20
CA ALA A 180 -20.74 -2.79 -8.01
C ALA A 180 -19.67 -2.63 -9.11
N LEU A 181 -20.08 -2.51 -10.39
CA LEU A 181 -19.17 -2.46 -11.57
C LEU A 181 -18.19 -3.64 -11.64
N ASN A 182 -18.54 -4.80 -11.10
CA ASN A 182 -17.60 -5.90 -10.94
C ASN A 182 -16.99 -6.38 -12.27
N ALA A 183 -17.76 -6.50 -13.35
CA ALA A 183 -17.27 -6.96 -14.65
C ALA A 183 -16.61 -5.85 -15.50
N ASN A 184 -16.57 -4.60 -15.04
CA ASN A 184 -15.97 -3.52 -15.82
C ASN A 184 -14.48 -3.75 -16.03
N THR A 185 -14.04 -3.68 -17.28
CA THR A 185 -12.62 -3.84 -17.63
C THR A 185 -11.96 -2.52 -18.02
N THR A 186 -12.54 -1.83 -19.00
CA THR A 186 -11.98 -0.62 -19.62
C THR A 186 -12.93 0.57 -19.66
N GLY A 187 -14.21 0.37 -19.32
CA GLY A 187 -15.21 1.45 -19.26
C GLY A 187 -14.80 2.54 -18.27
N ALA A 188 -14.95 3.79 -18.66
CA ALA A 188 -14.56 4.93 -17.85
C ALA A 188 -15.74 5.84 -17.48
N GLY A 189 -15.64 6.59 -16.38
CA GLY A 189 -16.67 7.55 -15.97
C GLY A 189 -17.99 6.92 -15.49
N GLY A 190 -18.00 5.62 -15.19
CA GLY A 190 -19.18 4.92 -14.67
C GLY A 190 -19.44 5.25 -13.20
N THR A 191 -20.73 5.35 -12.82
CA THR A 191 -21.15 5.51 -11.42
C THR A 191 -22.17 4.42 -11.07
N ALA A 192 -21.82 3.50 -10.19
CA ALA A 192 -22.66 2.42 -9.71
C ALA A 192 -22.75 2.46 -8.18
N ILE A 193 -23.93 2.68 -7.64
CA ILE A 193 -24.18 2.73 -6.20
C ILE A 193 -25.28 1.72 -5.84
N GLY A 194 -24.91 0.70 -5.11
CA GLY A 194 -25.78 -0.41 -4.70
C GLY A 194 -25.15 -1.76 -5.02
N THR A 195 -25.54 -2.79 -4.26
CA THR A 195 -25.09 -4.17 -4.52
C THR A 195 -25.45 -4.56 -5.96
N SER A 196 -24.47 -5.07 -6.71
CA SER A 196 -24.58 -5.49 -8.10
C SER A 196 -25.06 -4.41 -9.08
N ALA A 197 -24.97 -3.13 -8.74
CA ALA A 197 -25.26 -2.05 -9.69
C ALA A 197 -24.22 -2.06 -10.82
N LEU A 198 -24.66 -2.01 -12.10
CA LEU A 198 -23.81 -2.14 -13.31
C LEU A 198 -22.87 -3.35 -13.30
N ALA A 199 -23.24 -4.44 -12.61
CA ALA A 199 -22.35 -5.59 -12.42
C ALA A 199 -21.92 -6.26 -13.73
N ALA A 200 -22.75 -6.19 -14.78
CA ALA A 200 -22.47 -6.76 -16.09
C ALA A 200 -21.82 -5.78 -17.10
N ASN A 201 -21.62 -4.53 -16.73
CA ASN A 201 -20.97 -3.56 -17.61
C ASN A 201 -19.49 -3.94 -17.80
N THR A 202 -19.05 -4.14 -19.02
CA THR A 202 -17.65 -4.54 -19.31
C THR A 202 -16.80 -3.37 -19.84
N THR A 203 -17.31 -2.64 -20.83
CA THR A 203 -16.58 -1.59 -21.54
C THR A 203 -17.37 -0.30 -21.72
N GLY A 204 -18.66 -0.30 -21.31
CA GLY A 204 -19.53 0.88 -21.43
C GLY A 204 -19.04 2.02 -20.52
N SER A 205 -18.95 3.22 -21.10
CA SER A 205 -18.50 4.40 -20.38
C SER A 205 -19.65 5.34 -20.04
N ASN A 206 -19.46 6.17 -19.00
CA ASN A 206 -20.41 7.21 -18.57
C ASN A 206 -21.82 6.69 -18.18
N ASN A 207 -21.91 5.45 -17.75
CA ASN A 207 -23.16 4.86 -17.28
C ASN A 207 -23.39 5.21 -15.81
N ILE A 208 -24.62 5.52 -15.45
CA ILE A 208 -25.01 5.79 -14.07
C ILE A 208 -26.11 4.82 -13.65
N ALA A 209 -25.93 4.11 -12.55
CA ALA A 209 -26.94 3.24 -11.95
C ALA A 209 -26.92 3.38 -10.42
N VAL A 210 -28.08 3.57 -9.84
CA VAL A 210 -28.26 3.68 -8.38
C VAL A 210 -29.39 2.74 -7.95
N GLY A 211 -29.08 1.81 -7.07
CA GLY A 211 -30.01 0.82 -6.53
C GLY A 211 -29.47 -0.60 -6.66
N PHE A 212 -30.08 -1.53 -5.92
CA PHE A 212 -29.77 -2.96 -5.98
C PHE A 212 -30.04 -3.50 -7.41
N GLY A 213 -29.01 -4.13 -8.01
CA GLY A 213 -29.15 -4.75 -9.34
C GLY A 213 -29.48 -3.77 -10.48
N ALA A 214 -29.35 -2.47 -10.29
CA ALA A 214 -29.54 -1.48 -11.36
C ALA A 214 -28.48 -1.69 -12.44
N LEU A 215 -28.95 -1.79 -13.72
CA LEU A 215 -28.09 -2.15 -14.86
C LEU A 215 -27.34 -0.98 -15.45
#